data_cbb1d820a939f095651f1608c94fc6e4
#
_entry.id   cbb1d820a939f095651f1608c94fc6e4
#
_cell.length_a   1.000
_cell.length_b   1.000
_cell.length_c   1.000
_cell.angle_alpha   90.00
_cell.angle_beta   90.00
_cell.angle_gamma   90.00
#
_symmetry.space_group_name_H-M   'P 1'
#
loop_
_entity.id
_entity.type
_entity.pdbx_description
1 polymer ?
#
loop_
_entity_poly.entity_id
_entity_poly.type
_entity_poly.pdbx_seq_one_letter_code
_entity_poly.pdbx_strand_id
1 'polypeptide(L)'
;RVLAPYSDRMKKLLEDAESFYRPKLRPSGHDISKRFATDNGGAIPSNLLQIPNTESNSAYQRHCATVGVKPHPARFPEKLPTFFIEFLTDPGDTVLDIFAGSNTTGSAAEKLDRRWMAFEKDRTYLAGSAFRFVEELPAEQLTALWSRLLSHDLPVELKRQQRELALMDKPTAYLTKTKPK
;
A
#
# COMPACT_ATOMS: atom_id res chain seq x y z
N ARG A 1 -11.61 6.65 -0.05
CA ARG A 1 -11.78 6.67 -1.52
C ARG A 1 -10.60 7.38 -2.13
N VAL A 2 -10.03 6.80 -3.17
CA VAL A 2 -8.99 7.46 -3.95
C VAL A 2 -9.69 8.41 -4.93
N LEU A 3 -9.52 9.71 -4.72
CA LEU A 3 -10.07 10.75 -5.58
C LEU A 3 -8.93 11.63 -6.09
N ALA A 4 -9.04 12.06 -7.35
CA ALA A 4 -8.14 13.06 -7.91
C ALA A 4 -8.66 14.47 -7.60
N PRO A 5 -7.79 15.49 -7.51
CA PRO A 5 -8.24 16.87 -7.39
C PRO A 5 -9.18 17.26 -8.53
N TYR A 6 -10.21 18.06 -8.24
CA TYR A 6 -11.04 18.61 -9.30
C TYR A 6 -10.25 19.53 -10.22
N SER A 7 -10.55 19.46 -11.52
CA SER A 7 -10.08 20.45 -12.47
C SER A 7 -10.68 21.82 -12.15
N ASP A 8 -10.02 22.91 -12.58
CA ASP A 8 -10.52 24.26 -12.35
C ASP A 8 -11.89 24.48 -12.99
N ARG A 9 -12.16 23.80 -14.10
CA ARG A 9 -13.50 23.82 -14.72
C ARG A 9 -14.55 23.16 -13.82
N MET A 10 -14.20 22.06 -13.16
CA MET A 10 -15.12 21.37 -12.24
C MET A 10 -15.35 22.17 -10.96
N LYS A 11 -14.33 22.84 -10.43
CA LYS A 11 -14.46 23.74 -9.28
C LYS A 11 -15.45 24.88 -9.59
N LYS A 12 -15.28 25.55 -10.73
CA LYS A 12 -16.22 26.60 -11.19
C LYS A 12 -17.65 26.07 -11.37
N LEU A 13 -17.82 24.84 -11.85
CA LEU A 13 -19.12 24.22 -11.99
C LEU A 13 -19.76 23.97 -10.62
N LEU A 14 -19.00 23.55 -9.62
CA LEU A 14 -19.50 23.34 -8.27
C LEU A 14 -19.88 24.65 -7.56
N GLU A 15 -19.19 25.76 -7.87
CA GLU A 15 -19.48 27.10 -7.35
C GLU A 15 -20.79 27.66 -7.91
N ASP A 16 -21.07 27.45 -9.22
CA ASP A 16 -22.27 27.93 -9.90
C ASP A 16 -22.77 26.92 -10.95
N ALA A 17 -23.42 25.87 -10.46
CA ALA A 17 -23.92 24.79 -11.31
C ALA A 17 -24.98 25.25 -12.32
N GLU A 18 -25.76 26.26 -11.99
CA GLU A 18 -26.87 26.74 -12.86
C GLU A 18 -26.33 27.45 -14.10
N SER A 19 -25.26 28.22 -13.99
CA SER A 19 -24.65 28.90 -15.12
C SER A 19 -23.98 27.92 -16.09
N PHE A 20 -23.52 26.78 -15.61
CA PHE A 20 -22.86 25.73 -16.40
C PHE A 20 -23.83 24.68 -16.95
N TYR A 21 -25.01 24.54 -16.35
CA TYR A 21 -25.98 23.56 -16.77
C TYR A 21 -26.76 24.04 -17.99
N ARG A 22 -26.39 23.51 -19.13
CA ARG A 22 -27.18 23.64 -20.37
C ARG A 22 -27.66 22.26 -20.77
N PRO A 23 -28.99 21.98 -20.67
CA PRO A 23 -29.54 20.72 -21.14
C PRO A 23 -29.19 20.54 -22.63
N LYS A 24 -28.46 19.50 -22.95
CA LYS A 24 -28.13 19.17 -24.34
C LYS A 24 -28.46 17.71 -24.57
N LEU A 25 -29.42 17.48 -25.41
CA LEU A 25 -29.73 16.12 -25.84
C LEU A 25 -28.52 15.55 -26.58
N ARG A 26 -27.95 14.48 -26.07
CA ARG A 26 -26.83 13.79 -26.68
C ARG A 26 -27.34 12.72 -27.65
N PRO A 27 -26.63 12.37 -28.72
CA PRO A 27 -27.01 11.30 -29.64
C PRO A 27 -27.23 9.94 -28.94
N SER A 28 -26.62 9.75 -27.75
CA SER A 28 -26.79 8.57 -26.92
C SER A 28 -28.09 8.53 -26.11
N GLY A 29 -28.93 9.57 -26.20
CA GLY A 29 -30.13 9.69 -25.40
C GLY A 29 -29.94 9.99 -23.90
N HIS A 30 -28.69 10.12 -23.45
CA HIS A 30 -28.40 10.45 -22.05
C HIS A 30 -28.40 11.95 -21.82
N ASP A 31 -29.18 12.41 -20.84
CA ASP A 31 -29.17 13.77 -20.34
C ASP A 31 -28.20 13.92 -19.15
N ILE A 32 -27.67 15.13 -18.99
CA ILE A 32 -26.86 15.48 -17.83
C ILE A 32 -27.83 15.83 -16.69
N SER A 33 -27.98 14.93 -15.74
CA SER A 33 -28.84 15.18 -14.57
C SER A 33 -28.24 16.27 -13.65
N LYS A 34 -29.08 16.96 -12.85
CA LYS A 34 -28.62 17.91 -11.82
C LYS A 34 -27.67 17.29 -10.79
N ARG A 35 -27.63 15.96 -10.68
CA ARG A 35 -26.65 15.21 -9.85
C ARG A 35 -25.20 15.42 -10.27
N PHE A 36 -24.95 15.93 -11.48
CA PHE A 36 -23.60 16.25 -11.95
C PHE A 36 -22.95 17.37 -11.12
N ALA A 37 -23.73 18.22 -10.47
CA ALA A 37 -23.23 19.28 -9.59
C ALA A 37 -23.06 18.85 -8.13
N THR A 38 -23.14 17.56 -7.84
CA THR A 38 -22.88 17.06 -6.49
C THR A 38 -21.38 17.06 -6.22
N ASP A 39 -20.97 17.70 -5.13
CA ASP A 39 -19.59 17.61 -4.65
C ASP A 39 -19.34 16.23 -4.02
N ASN A 40 -18.49 15.43 -4.65
CA ASN A 40 -18.10 14.11 -4.17
C ASN A 40 -16.72 14.14 -3.47
N GLY A 41 -16.18 15.33 -3.18
CA GLY A 41 -14.86 15.52 -2.56
C GLY A 41 -13.69 15.36 -3.53
N GLY A 42 -13.93 15.14 -4.82
CA GLY A 42 -12.91 14.99 -5.86
C GLY A 42 -13.42 14.26 -7.11
N ALA A 43 -12.60 14.26 -8.14
CA ALA A 43 -12.88 13.62 -9.42
C ALA A 43 -12.48 12.13 -9.40
N ILE A 44 -13.10 11.35 -10.28
CA ILE A 44 -12.66 9.99 -10.58
C ILE A 44 -11.22 10.07 -11.12
N PRO A 45 -10.28 9.26 -10.58
CA PRO A 45 -8.90 9.24 -11.06
C PRO A 45 -8.80 8.86 -12.54
N SER A 46 -7.74 9.33 -13.19
CA SER A 46 -7.41 8.87 -14.54
C SER A 46 -7.16 7.36 -14.56
N ASN A 47 -7.53 6.69 -15.64
CA ASN A 47 -7.16 5.30 -15.91
C ASN A 47 -5.67 5.13 -16.28
N LEU A 48 -4.93 6.22 -16.44
CA LEU A 48 -3.48 6.23 -16.63
C LEU A 48 -2.80 6.62 -15.32
N LEU A 49 -2.14 5.67 -14.67
CA LEU A 49 -1.34 5.89 -13.47
C LEU A 49 0.11 6.16 -13.88
N GLN A 50 0.52 7.42 -13.84
CA GLN A 50 1.90 7.83 -14.12
C GLN A 50 2.76 7.65 -12.85
N ILE A 51 3.22 6.44 -12.61
CA ILE A 51 4.03 6.10 -11.44
C ILE A 51 5.44 5.72 -11.93
N PRO A 52 6.45 6.56 -11.74
CA PRO A 52 7.82 6.24 -12.13
C PRO A 52 8.37 5.12 -11.23
N ASN A 53 9.09 4.16 -11.82
CA ASN A 53 9.78 3.11 -11.08
C ASN A 53 11.22 3.55 -10.77
N THR A 54 11.36 4.48 -9.83
CA THR A 54 12.65 5.12 -9.50
C THR A 54 13.20 4.73 -8.12
N GLU A 55 12.64 3.72 -7.45
CA GLU A 55 13.13 3.27 -6.14
C GLU A 55 14.48 2.54 -6.27
N SER A 56 15.57 3.30 -6.28
CA SER A 56 16.94 2.78 -6.38
C SER A 56 17.67 2.66 -5.04
N ASN A 57 17.16 3.26 -3.96
CA ASN A 57 17.83 3.30 -2.66
C ASN A 57 16.86 3.15 -1.47
N SER A 58 15.94 2.20 -1.55
CA SER A 58 15.03 1.89 -0.43
C SER A 58 15.76 1.21 0.73
N ALA A 59 15.22 1.30 1.95
CA ALA A 59 15.74 0.58 3.12
C ALA A 59 15.89 -0.93 2.82
N TYR A 60 14.90 -1.53 2.15
CA TYR A 60 14.97 -2.90 1.68
C TYR A 60 16.25 -3.21 0.88
N GLN A 61 16.63 -2.34 -0.07
CA GLN A 61 17.82 -2.56 -0.89
C GLN A 61 19.11 -2.39 -0.10
N ARG A 62 19.15 -1.40 0.80
CA ARG A 62 20.31 -1.21 1.70
C ARG A 62 20.50 -2.42 2.61
N HIS A 63 19.43 -2.92 3.21
CA HIS A 63 19.46 -4.11 4.07
C HIS A 63 19.89 -5.37 3.29
N CYS A 64 19.38 -5.57 2.08
CA CYS A 64 19.84 -6.66 1.21
C CYS A 64 21.35 -6.55 0.94
N ALA A 65 21.84 -5.35 0.64
CA ALA A 65 23.29 -5.14 0.40
C ALA A 65 24.12 -5.42 1.67
N THR A 66 23.65 -5.01 2.84
CA THR A 66 24.33 -5.24 4.12
C THR A 66 24.52 -6.73 4.43
N VAL A 67 23.52 -7.56 4.12
CA VAL A 67 23.61 -9.03 4.34
C VAL A 67 24.15 -9.81 3.11
N GLY A 68 24.54 -9.11 2.04
CA GLY A 68 25.11 -9.72 0.85
C GLY A 68 24.08 -10.45 -0.03
N VAL A 69 22.80 -10.11 0.05
CA VAL A 69 21.71 -10.76 -0.69
C VAL A 69 21.26 -9.89 -1.86
N LYS A 70 21.01 -10.52 -3.01
CA LYS A 70 20.44 -9.82 -4.16
C LYS A 70 18.97 -9.47 -3.89
N PRO A 71 18.58 -8.20 -4.02
CA PRO A 71 17.17 -7.83 -3.92
C PRO A 71 16.36 -8.46 -5.07
N HIS A 72 15.08 -8.69 -4.85
CA HIS A 72 14.19 -9.24 -5.88
C HIS A 72 14.25 -8.38 -7.16
N PRO A 73 14.45 -8.96 -8.35
CA PRO A 73 14.70 -8.19 -9.58
C PRO A 73 13.45 -7.44 -10.07
N ALA A 74 12.29 -8.06 -9.98
CA ALA A 74 11.02 -7.47 -10.43
C ALA A 74 10.31 -6.77 -9.25
N ARG A 75 10.64 -5.51 -9.05
CA ARG A 75 10.00 -4.65 -8.05
C ARG A 75 9.18 -3.57 -8.74
N PHE A 76 8.09 -3.20 -8.15
CA PHE A 76 7.29 -2.04 -8.55
C PHE A 76 7.25 -0.99 -7.43
N PRO A 77 7.02 0.29 -7.76
CA PRO A 77 6.96 1.35 -6.77
C PRO A 77 5.79 1.16 -5.81
N GLU A 78 5.99 1.47 -4.54
CA GLU A 78 4.98 1.30 -3.48
C GLU A 78 3.68 2.07 -3.77
N LYS A 79 3.76 3.19 -4.48
CA LYS A 79 2.59 3.96 -4.89
C LYS A 79 1.57 3.15 -5.69
N LEU A 80 2.03 2.11 -6.41
CA LEU A 80 1.13 1.28 -7.21
C LEU A 80 0.18 0.44 -6.33
N PRO A 81 0.66 -0.42 -5.43
CA PRO A 81 -0.23 -1.16 -4.54
C PRO A 81 -0.98 -0.23 -3.58
N THR A 82 -0.40 0.87 -3.11
CA THR A 82 -1.09 1.87 -2.29
C THR A 82 -2.37 2.34 -2.96
N PHE A 83 -2.31 2.74 -4.23
CA PHE A 83 -3.49 3.19 -4.98
C PHE A 83 -4.60 2.12 -5.00
N PHE A 84 -4.26 0.88 -5.33
CA PHE A 84 -5.27 -0.18 -5.42
C PHE A 84 -5.81 -0.62 -4.06
N ILE A 85 -4.98 -0.66 -3.03
CA ILE A 85 -5.41 -0.99 -1.68
C ILE A 85 -6.39 0.06 -1.15
N GLU A 86 -6.10 1.35 -1.30
CA GLU A 86 -7.01 2.42 -0.91
C GLU A 86 -8.30 2.43 -1.72
N PHE A 87 -8.22 2.06 -3.00
CA PHE A 87 -9.37 2.05 -3.90
C PHE A 87 -10.33 0.89 -3.64
N LEU A 88 -9.80 -0.29 -3.29
CA LEU A 88 -10.55 -1.54 -3.25
C LEU A 88 -10.87 -2.04 -1.83
N THR A 89 -10.25 -1.45 -0.80
CA THR A 89 -10.36 -1.94 0.58
C THR A 89 -10.58 -0.81 1.57
N ASP A 90 -11.11 -1.16 2.74
CA ASP A 90 -11.19 -0.30 3.91
C ASP A 90 -10.11 -0.67 4.96
N PRO A 91 -9.73 0.25 5.88
CA PRO A 91 -8.86 -0.09 7.00
C PRO A 91 -9.37 -1.31 7.78
N GLY A 92 -8.48 -2.25 8.07
CA GLY A 92 -8.80 -3.51 8.74
C GLY A 92 -9.14 -4.67 7.79
N ASP A 93 -9.30 -4.43 6.49
CA ASP A 93 -9.46 -5.49 5.49
C ASP A 93 -8.17 -6.30 5.32
N THR A 94 -8.25 -7.41 4.60
CA THR A 94 -7.11 -8.29 4.34
C THR A 94 -6.71 -8.23 2.87
N VAL A 95 -5.44 -7.93 2.63
CA VAL A 95 -4.81 -7.92 1.32
C VAL A 95 -4.03 -9.23 1.14
N LEU A 96 -4.24 -9.91 0.02
CA LEU A 96 -3.55 -11.14 -0.32
C LEU A 96 -2.64 -10.91 -1.53
N ASP A 97 -1.36 -11.30 -1.42
CA ASP A 97 -0.42 -11.34 -2.53
C ASP A 97 0.22 -12.73 -2.62
N ILE A 98 -0.11 -13.47 -3.67
CA ILE A 98 0.37 -14.86 -3.87
C ILE A 98 1.69 -14.93 -4.64
N PHE A 99 2.24 -13.80 -5.05
CA PHE A 99 3.54 -13.66 -5.74
C PHE A 99 4.34 -12.49 -5.17
N ALA A 100 4.52 -12.49 -3.86
CA ALA A 100 4.95 -11.32 -3.10
C ALA A 100 6.33 -10.76 -3.49
N GLY A 101 7.25 -11.59 -3.97
CA GLY A 101 8.61 -11.16 -4.29
C GLY A 101 9.28 -10.43 -3.12
N SER A 102 9.48 -9.13 -3.26
CA SER A 102 10.00 -8.28 -2.18
C SER A 102 8.94 -7.78 -1.20
N ASN A 103 7.69 -8.24 -1.32
CA ASN A 103 6.54 -7.88 -0.47
C ASN A 103 6.24 -6.38 -0.38
N THR A 104 6.30 -5.69 -1.52
CA THR A 104 5.91 -4.28 -1.61
C THR A 104 4.41 -4.09 -1.29
N THR A 105 3.58 -5.04 -1.72
CA THR A 105 2.14 -5.04 -1.43
C THR A 105 1.85 -5.12 0.07
N GLY A 106 2.50 -6.05 0.78
CA GLY A 106 2.34 -6.19 2.22
C GLY A 106 2.81 -4.95 2.98
N SER A 107 3.94 -4.36 2.56
CA SER A 107 4.43 -3.10 3.14
C SER A 107 3.43 -1.95 2.97
N ALA A 108 2.84 -1.80 1.78
CA ALA A 108 1.81 -0.79 1.52
C ALA A 108 0.54 -1.05 2.34
N ALA A 109 0.09 -2.30 2.40
CA ALA A 109 -1.09 -2.69 3.18
C ALA A 109 -0.91 -2.39 4.67
N GLU A 110 0.25 -2.71 5.22
CA GLU A 110 0.58 -2.43 6.61
C GLU A 110 0.57 -0.94 6.94
N LYS A 111 1.13 -0.09 6.09
CA LYS A 111 1.14 1.38 6.25
C LYS A 111 -0.25 1.98 6.20
N LEU A 112 -1.16 1.31 5.51
CA LEU A 112 -2.56 1.71 5.34
C LEU A 112 -3.50 1.07 6.36
N ASP A 113 -2.99 0.44 7.42
CA ASP A 113 -3.77 -0.26 8.44
C ASP A 113 -4.64 -1.42 7.90
N ARG A 114 -4.19 -2.06 6.83
CA ARG A 114 -4.76 -3.32 6.34
C ARG A 114 -3.97 -4.49 6.91
N ARG A 115 -4.66 -5.61 7.12
CA ARG A 115 -3.99 -6.90 7.32
C ARG A 115 -3.49 -7.40 5.99
N TRP A 116 -2.46 -8.20 5.99
CA TRP A 116 -1.96 -8.76 4.75
C TRP A 116 -1.47 -10.21 4.94
N MET A 117 -1.47 -10.93 3.84
CA MET A 117 -0.92 -12.27 3.73
C MET A 117 -0.17 -12.34 2.40
N ALA A 118 1.06 -12.82 2.45
CA ALA A 118 1.96 -12.84 1.31
C ALA A 118 2.61 -14.21 1.17
N PHE A 119 2.70 -14.69 -0.07
CA PHE A 119 3.32 -15.95 -0.41
C PHE A 119 4.42 -15.71 -1.44
N GLU A 120 5.56 -16.35 -1.24
CA GLU A 120 6.69 -16.33 -2.15
C GLU A 120 7.32 -17.73 -2.20
N LYS A 121 7.58 -18.21 -3.42
CA LYS A 121 8.13 -19.54 -3.64
C LYS A 121 9.63 -19.61 -3.31
N ASP A 122 10.36 -18.56 -3.65
CA ASP A 122 11.77 -18.46 -3.35
C ASP A 122 12.00 -18.02 -1.90
N ARG A 123 12.62 -18.91 -1.13
CA ARG A 123 12.87 -18.65 0.29
C ARG A 123 13.80 -17.48 0.57
N THR A 124 14.75 -17.25 -0.31
CA THR A 124 15.68 -16.12 -0.20
C THR A 124 14.92 -14.81 -0.36
N TYR A 125 14.03 -14.74 -1.36
CA TYR A 125 13.19 -13.57 -1.54
C TYR A 125 12.17 -13.42 -0.42
N LEU A 126 11.56 -14.50 0.04
CA LEU A 126 10.65 -14.48 1.18
C LEU A 126 11.34 -13.95 2.43
N ALA A 127 12.51 -14.50 2.79
CA ALA A 127 13.27 -14.01 3.93
C ALA A 127 13.70 -12.54 3.77
N GLY A 128 14.21 -12.18 2.58
CA GLY A 128 14.57 -10.79 2.27
C GLY A 128 13.41 -9.82 2.32
N SER A 129 12.18 -10.27 2.04
CA SER A 129 10.99 -9.43 2.09
C SER A 129 10.73 -8.84 3.47
N ALA A 130 11.17 -9.51 4.53
CA ALA A 130 11.09 -9.03 5.91
C ALA A 130 11.82 -7.70 6.12
N PHE A 131 12.82 -7.39 5.33
CA PHE A 131 13.56 -6.12 5.38
C PHE A 131 12.72 -4.89 5.02
N ARG A 132 11.53 -5.05 4.48
CA ARG A 132 10.59 -3.93 4.29
C ARG A 132 9.88 -3.50 5.58
N PHE A 133 9.91 -4.35 6.60
CA PHE A 133 9.21 -4.14 7.85
C PHE A 133 10.16 -3.80 9.01
N VAL A 134 11.45 -3.73 8.72
CA VAL A 134 12.47 -3.29 9.67
C VAL A 134 13.10 -2.00 9.17
N GLU A 135 13.08 -0.98 10.00
CA GLU A 135 13.82 0.25 9.76
C GLU A 135 15.20 0.09 10.39
N GLU A 136 16.15 0.84 10.00
CA GLU A 136 17.54 0.97 10.46
C GLU A 136 18.02 0.04 11.60
N LEU A 137 18.30 -1.22 11.28
CA LEU A 137 18.95 -2.14 12.21
C LEU A 137 20.46 -2.13 11.99
N PRO A 138 21.27 -2.30 13.04
CA PRO A 138 22.70 -2.59 12.93
C PRO A 138 22.96 -3.83 12.08
N ALA A 139 24.08 -3.85 11.34
CA ALA A 139 24.44 -4.93 10.43
C ALA A 139 24.42 -6.32 11.09
N GLU A 140 24.87 -6.42 12.33
CA GLU A 140 24.85 -7.67 13.10
C GLU A 140 23.44 -8.19 13.34
N GLN A 141 22.52 -7.29 13.69
CA GLN A 141 21.12 -7.65 13.93
C GLN A 141 20.41 -8.04 12.62
N LEU A 142 20.71 -7.34 11.51
CA LEU A 142 20.22 -7.71 10.19
C LEU A 142 20.71 -9.10 9.77
N THR A 143 21.98 -9.41 10.00
CA THR A 143 22.58 -10.71 9.69
C THR A 143 21.96 -11.82 10.56
N ALA A 144 21.76 -11.56 11.84
CA ALA A 144 21.11 -12.51 12.74
C ALA A 144 19.63 -12.75 12.35
N LEU A 145 18.90 -11.69 12.02
CA LEU A 145 17.51 -11.78 11.50
C LEU A 145 17.47 -12.62 10.22
N TRP A 146 18.35 -12.31 9.26
CA TRP A 146 18.47 -13.04 8.01
C TRP A 146 18.70 -14.55 8.24
N SER A 147 19.66 -14.90 9.08
CA SER A 147 19.98 -16.29 9.42
C SER A 147 18.79 -17.02 10.04
N ARG A 148 18.04 -16.37 10.95
CA ARG A 148 16.84 -16.94 11.56
C ARG A 148 15.72 -17.17 10.54
N LEU A 149 15.50 -16.22 9.64
CA LEU A 149 14.47 -16.34 8.59
C LEU A 149 14.77 -17.48 7.61
N LEU A 150 16.05 -17.78 7.38
CA LEU A 150 16.48 -18.89 6.52
C LEU A 150 16.44 -20.24 7.22
N SER A 151 16.69 -20.32 8.55
CA SER A 151 16.82 -21.56 9.29
C SER A 151 15.50 -22.31 9.57
N HIS A 152 14.36 -21.77 9.20
CA HIS A 152 13.02 -22.32 9.50
C HIS A 152 12.58 -22.21 10.98
N ASP A 153 13.30 -21.51 11.82
CA ASP A 153 12.89 -21.24 13.20
C ASP A 153 11.75 -20.21 13.20
N LEU A 154 10.62 -20.59 12.62
CA LEU A 154 9.42 -19.77 12.53
C LEU A 154 8.43 -20.15 13.65
N PRO A 155 7.62 -19.19 14.07
CA PRO A 155 7.46 -17.82 13.56
C PRO A 155 8.54 -16.85 14.05
N VAL A 156 8.98 -15.96 13.15
CA VAL A 156 9.80 -14.81 13.51
C VAL A 156 8.90 -13.59 13.59
N GLU A 157 8.70 -13.05 14.77
CA GLU A 157 7.98 -11.80 14.95
C GLU A 157 8.90 -10.62 14.66
N LEU A 158 8.49 -9.77 13.74
CA LEU A 158 9.13 -8.49 13.47
C LEU A 158 8.39 -7.40 14.24
N LYS A 159 9.07 -6.77 15.18
CA LYS A 159 8.50 -5.65 15.90
C LYS A 159 8.60 -4.38 15.04
N ARG A 160 7.49 -3.70 14.87
CA ARG A 160 7.46 -2.36 14.25
C ARG A 160 8.17 -1.36 15.14
N GLN A 161 9.27 -0.80 14.67
CA GLN A 161 10.05 0.18 15.43
C GLN A 161 9.30 1.48 15.73
N GLN A 162 8.41 1.92 14.89
CA GLN A 162 7.68 3.18 15.07
C GLN A 162 6.54 3.18 16.11
N ARG A 163 6.11 2.00 16.55
CA ARG A 163 5.20 1.92 17.71
C ARG A 163 5.91 1.56 19.00
N GLU A 164 7.13 1.73 19.06
CA GLU A 164 8.18 1.07 19.65
C GLU A 164 8.40 1.14 21.08
N LEU A 165 8.45 2.19 21.61
CA LEU A 165 8.87 2.36 23.00
C LEU A 165 7.76 2.09 24.01
N ALA A 166 6.50 2.15 23.57
CA ALA A 166 5.34 1.91 24.40
C ALA A 166 4.77 0.48 24.36
N LEU A 167 5.28 -0.38 23.46
CA LEU A 167 4.68 -1.70 23.19
C LEU A 167 5.62 -2.88 23.39
N MET A 168 6.80 -2.66 23.94
CA MET A 168 7.77 -3.74 24.14
C MET A 168 7.31 -4.83 25.13
N ASP A 169 6.23 -4.59 25.86
CA ASP A 169 5.77 -5.51 26.93
C ASP A 169 4.47 -6.26 26.65
N LYS A 170 3.86 -6.11 25.47
CA LYS A 170 2.64 -6.88 25.17
C LYS A 170 2.77 -7.63 23.85
N PRO A 171 2.57 -8.95 23.84
CA PRO A 171 2.45 -9.71 22.60
C PRO A 171 1.23 -9.17 21.85
N THR A 172 1.46 -8.52 20.72
CA THR A 172 0.38 -8.02 19.87
C THR A 172 -0.21 -9.21 19.14
N ALA A 173 -1.31 -9.72 19.67
CA ALA A 173 -2.12 -10.72 18.99
C ALA A 173 -2.74 -10.08 17.74
N TYR A 174 -2.13 -10.26 16.60
CA TYR A 174 -2.69 -9.85 15.30
C TYR A 174 -3.92 -10.66 14.88
N LEU A 175 -4.36 -11.60 15.72
CA LEU A 175 -5.42 -12.54 15.38
C LEU A 175 -6.81 -12.25 15.97
N THR A 176 -7.00 -11.18 16.74
CA THR A 176 -8.31 -10.96 17.36
C THR A 176 -8.74 -9.49 17.39
N LYS A 177 -9.15 -8.96 16.26
CA LYS A 177 -10.17 -7.92 16.27
C LYS A 177 -11.35 -8.38 15.42
N THR A 178 -12.10 -9.33 15.95
CA THR A 178 -13.52 -9.46 15.59
C THR A 178 -14.26 -8.30 16.24
N LYS A 179 -14.88 -7.44 15.43
CA LYS A 179 -15.88 -6.49 15.94
C LYS A 179 -17.02 -7.27 16.58
N PRO A 180 -17.48 -6.89 17.76
CA PRO A 180 -18.77 -7.37 18.26
C PRO A 180 -19.88 -6.81 17.34
N LYS A 181 -20.93 -7.62 17.17
CA LYS A 181 -22.15 -7.30 16.42
C LYS A 181 -22.87 -6.11 17.02
#